data_f2ad10f3e2518a8e3441807988cfa106
#
_entry.id   f2ad10f3e2518a8e3441807988cfa106
#
_cell.length_a   1.000
_cell.length_b   1.000
_cell.length_c   1.000
_cell.angle_alpha   90.00
_cell.angle_beta   90.00
_cell.angle_gamma   90.00
#
_symmetry.space_group_name_H-M   'P 1'
#
loop_
_entity.id
_entity.type
_entity.pdbx_description
1 polymer ?
#
loop_
_entity_poly.entity_id
_entity_poly.type
_entity_poly.pdbx_seq_one_letter_code
_entity_poly.pdbx_strand_id
1 'polypeptide(L)'
;MTVMTDKEYADAVFEITAQVQGEFKPFVFPNEDGDCVEFFVSQKEYYAKRIDDYLTLYLEEETGEIAGFVVKNITRILDNVSAGMDCSFVIRDGEMCLEAMFAAMVWSDDRRFTFVREYRRVASIAKIYNIDRVRISSILNKAGVALTKPETIGV
;
A
#
# COMPACT_ATOMS: atom_id res chain seq x y z
N MET A 1 4.93 -8.85 31.21
CA MET A 1 4.01 -8.35 30.17
C MET A 1 4.37 -8.95 28.83
N THR A 2 3.41 -9.62 28.21
CA THR A 2 3.62 -10.30 26.93
C THR A 2 3.39 -9.30 25.81
N VAL A 3 4.36 -9.16 24.93
CA VAL A 3 4.22 -8.29 23.76
C VAL A 3 3.59 -9.10 22.63
N MET A 4 2.53 -8.58 22.02
CA MET A 4 1.89 -9.23 20.89
C MET A 4 2.80 -9.24 19.68
N THR A 5 2.79 -10.34 18.95
CA THR A 5 3.45 -10.41 17.64
C THR A 5 2.63 -9.60 16.64
N ASP A 6 3.24 -9.26 15.52
CA ASP A 6 2.53 -8.52 14.46
C ASP A 6 1.31 -9.31 13.96
N LYS A 7 1.45 -10.63 13.86
CA LYS A 7 0.35 -11.48 13.44
C LYS A 7 -0.79 -11.48 14.47
N GLU A 8 -0.46 -11.59 15.75
CA GLU A 8 -1.47 -11.55 16.81
C GLU A 8 -2.21 -10.22 16.83
N TYR A 9 -1.48 -9.12 16.63
CA TYR A 9 -2.08 -7.81 16.55
C TYR A 9 -3.03 -7.69 15.38
N ALA A 10 -2.61 -8.13 14.20
CA ALA A 10 -3.45 -8.11 13.00
C ALA A 10 -4.70 -8.95 13.19
N ASP A 11 -4.55 -10.16 13.74
CA ASP A 11 -5.68 -11.05 14.01
C ASP A 11 -6.67 -10.41 15.00
N ALA A 12 -6.15 -9.75 16.04
CA ALA A 12 -6.98 -9.06 17.03
C ALA A 12 -7.76 -7.91 16.40
N VAL A 13 -7.13 -7.15 15.52
CA VAL A 13 -7.79 -6.04 14.81
C VAL A 13 -8.90 -6.57 13.91
N PHE A 14 -8.64 -7.64 13.17
CA PHE A 14 -9.65 -8.27 12.34
C PHE A 14 -10.84 -8.74 13.16
N GLU A 15 -10.59 -9.40 14.26
CA GLU A 15 -11.64 -9.92 15.14
C GLU A 15 -12.50 -8.81 15.72
N ILE A 16 -11.85 -7.76 16.21
CA ILE A 16 -12.57 -6.60 16.77
C ILE A 16 -13.44 -5.94 15.71
N THR A 17 -12.89 -5.75 14.52
CA THR A 17 -13.62 -5.12 13.41
C THR A 17 -14.85 -5.96 13.03
N ALA A 18 -14.69 -7.26 12.95
CA ALA A 18 -15.78 -8.16 12.62
C ALA A 18 -16.88 -8.12 13.69
N GLN A 19 -16.51 -8.10 14.98
CA GLN A 19 -17.45 -8.04 16.08
C GLN A 19 -18.23 -6.74 16.12
N VAL A 20 -17.54 -5.62 15.89
CA VAL A 20 -18.15 -4.30 15.99
C VAL A 20 -19.07 -3.99 14.81
N GLN A 21 -18.67 -4.38 13.62
CA GLN A 21 -19.38 -4.01 12.40
C GLN A 21 -20.32 -5.07 11.85
N GLY A 22 -20.23 -6.30 12.38
CA GLY A 22 -21.05 -7.41 11.93
C GLY A 22 -20.64 -7.98 10.59
N GLU A 23 -19.84 -7.25 9.79
CA GLU A 23 -19.33 -7.73 8.51
C GLU A 23 -18.00 -7.08 8.18
N PHE A 24 -17.22 -7.73 7.34
CA PHE A 24 -15.93 -7.23 6.91
C PHE A 24 -16.11 -6.07 5.94
N LYS A 25 -15.24 -5.06 6.09
CA LYS A 25 -15.13 -3.96 5.14
C LYS A 25 -13.69 -3.86 4.65
N PRO A 26 -13.46 -3.65 3.35
CA PRO A 26 -12.12 -3.42 2.84
C PRO A 26 -11.42 -2.28 3.57
N PHE A 27 -10.14 -2.47 3.85
CA PHE A 27 -9.36 -1.44 4.53
C PHE A 27 -7.90 -1.49 4.08
N VAL A 28 -7.17 -0.44 4.41
CA VAL A 28 -5.76 -0.28 4.11
C VAL A 28 -5.00 0.00 5.40
N PHE A 29 -3.83 -0.61 5.53
CA PHE A 29 -2.99 -0.48 6.72
C PHE A 29 -1.57 -0.07 6.33
N PRO A 30 -1.18 1.19 6.59
CA PRO A 30 0.20 1.62 6.44
C PRO A 30 1.04 1.07 7.59
N ASN A 31 2.10 0.36 7.26
CA ASN A 31 3.01 -0.24 8.25
C ASN A 31 4.35 0.49 8.18
N GLU A 32 4.59 1.40 9.12
CA GLU A 32 5.81 2.20 9.15
C GLU A 32 7.05 1.36 9.43
N ASP A 33 6.94 0.33 10.26
CA ASP A 33 8.06 -0.54 10.59
C ASP A 33 8.51 -1.39 9.42
N GLY A 34 7.55 -1.83 8.61
CA GLY A 34 7.83 -2.65 7.43
C GLY A 34 8.06 -1.84 6.17
N ASP A 35 7.91 -0.52 6.21
CA ASP A 35 7.98 0.35 5.03
C ASP A 35 7.07 -0.15 3.91
N CYS A 36 5.84 -0.49 4.27
CA CYS A 36 4.88 -1.05 3.33
C CYS A 36 3.47 -0.60 3.65
N VAL A 37 2.58 -0.82 2.69
CA VAL A 37 1.15 -0.56 2.86
C VAL A 37 0.41 -1.83 2.46
N GLU A 38 -0.44 -2.33 3.36
CA GLU A 38 -1.22 -3.53 3.12
C GLU A 38 -2.67 -3.17 2.86
N PHE A 39 -3.25 -3.82 1.85
CA PHE A 39 -4.62 -3.62 1.41
C PHE A 39 -5.37 -4.93 1.56
N PHE A 40 -6.51 -4.91 2.22
CA PHE A 40 -7.34 -6.09 2.43
C PHE A 40 -8.74 -5.86 1.90
N VAL A 41 -9.18 -6.72 0.98
CA VAL A 41 -10.51 -6.62 0.37
C VAL A 41 -11.38 -7.84 0.66
N SER A 42 -10.84 -8.84 1.33
CA SER A 42 -11.54 -10.05 1.76
C SER A 42 -10.93 -10.54 3.06
N GLN A 43 -11.72 -11.20 3.89
CA GLN A 43 -11.23 -11.83 5.12
C GLN A 43 -11.07 -13.34 4.98
N LYS A 44 -11.20 -13.87 3.77
CA LYS A 44 -11.01 -15.28 3.50
C LYS A 44 -9.55 -15.68 3.63
N GLU A 45 -9.29 -16.94 3.91
CA GLU A 45 -7.93 -17.45 3.97
C GLU A 45 -7.22 -17.25 2.64
N TYR A 46 -5.96 -16.88 2.70
CA TYR A 46 -5.18 -16.54 1.52
C TYR A 46 -3.74 -17.04 1.65
N TYR A 47 -3.08 -17.10 0.51
CA TYR A 47 -1.64 -17.31 0.45
C TYR A 47 -0.98 -16.12 -0.27
N ALA A 48 0.28 -15.86 0.06
CA ALA A 48 1.02 -14.76 -0.54
C ALA A 48 1.71 -15.21 -1.81
N LYS A 49 1.58 -14.42 -2.87
CA LYS A 49 2.29 -14.63 -4.13
C LYS A 49 3.11 -13.38 -4.44
N ARG A 50 4.42 -13.51 -4.31
CA ARG A 50 5.32 -12.40 -4.63
C ARG A 50 5.35 -12.16 -6.14
N ILE A 51 5.12 -10.93 -6.55
CA ILE A 51 5.23 -10.51 -7.95
C ILE A 51 6.64 -10.00 -8.22
N ASP A 52 7.08 -9.02 -7.42
CA ASP A 52 8.42 -8.44 -7.51
C ASP A 52 8.84 -7.87 -6.16
N ASP A 53 9.87 -7.04 -6.14
CA ASP A 53 10.37 -6.43 -4.91
C ASP A 53 9.38 -5.47 -4.25
N TYR A 54 8.36 -5.04 -4.97
CA TYR A 54 7.45 -3.99 -4.51
C TYR A 54 6.02 -4.46 -4.34
N LEU A 55 5.62 -5.56 -4.98
CA LEU A 55 4.24 -6.03 -4.93
C LEU A 55 4.16 -7.51 -4.58
N THR A 56 3.34 -7.81 -3.59
CA THR A 56 2.96 -9.18 -3.24
C THR A 56 1.43 -9.24 -3.23
N LEU A 57 0.87 -10.24 -3.89
CA LEU A 57 -0.58 -10.47 -3.89
C LEU A 57 -0.94 -11.45 -2.79
N TYR A 58 -2.11 -11.23 -2.18
CA TYR A 58 -2.75 -12.21 -1.29
C TYR A 58 -3.90 -12.80 -2.08
N LEU A 59 -3.81 -14.09 -2.35
CA LEU A 59 -4.81 -14.80 -3.17
C LEU A 59 -5.62 -15.75 -2.31
N GLU A 60 -6.93 -15.74 -2.47
CA GLU A 60 -7.81 -16.65 -1.75
C GLU A 60 -7.46 -18.08 -2.08
N GLU A 61 -7.38 -18.94 -1.06
CA GLU A 61 -6.99 -20.34 -1.24
C GLU A 61 -7.98 -21.10 -2.10
N GLU A 62 -9.27 -20.84 -1.96
CA GLU A 62 -10.31 -21.57 -2.67
C GLU A 62 -10.49 -21.13 -4.11
N THR A 63 -10.46 -19.81 -4.36
CA THR A 63 -10.84 -19.25 -5.66
C THR A 63 -9.66 -18.71 -6.47
N GLY A 64 -8.54 -18.40 -5.82
CA GLY A 64 -7.43 -17.72 -6.45
C GLY A 64 -7.67 -16.23 -6.70
N GLU A 65 -8.80 -15.70 -6.25
CA GLU A 65 -9.08 -14.28 -6.38
C GLU A 65 -8.24 -13.46 -5.42
N ILE A 66 -8.08 -12.18 -5.70
CA ILE A 66 -7.28 -11.30 -4.85
C ILE A 66 -8.05 -11.01 -3.56
N ALA A 67 -7.48 -11.43 -2.43
CA ALA A 67 -7.99 -11.11 -1.10
C ALA A 67 -7.37 -9.82 -0.56
N GLY A 68 -6.24 -9.43 -1.12
CA GLY A 68 -5.52 -8.24 -0.73
C GLY A 68 -4.17 -8.18 -1.42
N PHE A 69 -3.38 -7.20 -1.07
CA PHE A 69 -2.02 -7.08 -1.60
C PHE A 69 -1.21 -6.16 -0.70
N VAL A 70 0.10 -6.24 -0.83
CA VAL A 70 1.00 -5.36 -0.11
C VAL A 70 1.96 -4.69 -1.08
N VAL A 71 2.12 -3.38 -0.92
CA VAL A 71 3.11 -2.59 -1.65
C VAL A 71 4.26 -2.35 -0.69
N LYS A 72 5.43 -2.84 -1.04
CA LYS A 72 6.62 -2.85 -0.18
C LYS A 72 7.66 -1.84 -0.65
N ASN A 73 8.57 -1.51 0.24
CA ASN A 73 9.69 -0.61 -0.05
C ASN A 73 9.20 0.75 -0.55
N ILE A 74 8.24 1.31 0.16
CA ILE A 74 7.60 2.58 -0.21
C ILE A 74 8.65 3.69 -0.34
N THR A 75 9.55 3.83 0.63
CA THR A 75 10.56 4.89 0.59
C THR A 75 11.50 4.73 -0.60
N ARG A 76 11.87 3.50 -0.95
CA ARG A 76 12.72 3.23 -2.11
C ARG A 76 12.02 3.58 -3.42
N ILE A 77 10.72 3.25 -3.52
CA ILE A 77 9.91 3.62 -4.69
C ILE A 77 9.92 5.14 -4.86
N LEU A 78 9.65 5.85 -3.78
CA LEU A 78 9.56 7.30 -3.82
C LEU A 78 10.91 7.95 -4.16
N ASP A 79 12.01 7.41 -3.63
CA ASP A 79 13.34 7.88 -3.98
C ASP A 79 13.63 7.70 -5.47
N ASN A 80 13.31 6.53 -6.01
CA ASN A 80 13.53 6.24 -7.42
C ASN A 80 12.67 7.11 -8.32
N VAL A 81 11.42 7.35 -7.95
CA VAL A 81 10.51 8.18 -8.72
C VAL A 81 10.94 9.63 -8.67
N SER A 82 11.29 10.14 -7.48
CA SER A 82 11.67 11.54 -7.30
C SER A 82 12.99 11.89 -7.98
N ALA A 83 13.84 10.90 -8.22
CA ALA A 83 15.10 11.13 -8.92
C ALA A 83 14.89 11.53 -10.39
N GLY A 84 13.77 11.12 -10.99
CA GLY A 84 13.50 11.35 -12.40
C GLY A 84 12.35 12.28 -12.70
N MET A 85 11.53 12.63 -11.72
CA MET A 85 10.34 13.45 -11.94
C MET A 85 9.82 14.07 -10.66
N ASP A 86 8.91 15.02 -10.81
CA ASP A 86 8.19 15.63 -9.68
C ASP A 86 7.15 14.63 -9.16
N CYS A 87 7.21 14.35 -7.87
CA CYS A 87 6.31 13.41 -7.22
C CYS A 87 5.03 14.04 -6.67
N SER A 88 4.78 15.31 -6.94
CA SER A 88 3.63 15.99 -6.34
C SER A 88 2.28 15.36 -6.70
N PHE A 89 2.22 14.65 -7.82
CA PHE A 89 0.98 13.95 -8.22
C PHE A 89 0.84 12.58 -7.56
N VAL A 90 1.92 12.05 -7.00
CA VAL A 90 1.90 10.75 -6.29
C VAL A 90 1.56 10.96 -4.83
N ILE A 91 2.19 11.95 -4.19
CA ILE A 91 1.95 12.26 -2.78
C ILE A 91 1.54 13.73 -2.66
N ARG A 92 0.40 13.93 -1.99
CA ARG A 92 -0.10 15.26 -1.71
C ARG A 92 -0.55 15.29 -0.26
N ASP A 93 0.01 16.20 0.54
CA ASP A 93 -0.34 16.36 1.96
C ASP A 93 -0.21 15.06 2.77
N GLY A 94 0.82 14.27 2.48
CA GLY A 94 1.07 13.01 3.17
C GLY A 94 0.18 11.85 2.72
N GLU A 95 -0.64 12.06 1.70
CA GLU A 95 -1.52 11.05 1.14
C GLU A 95 -0.99 10.57 -0.21
N MET A 96 -0.83 9.26 -0.34
CA MET A 96 -0.35 8.62 -1.56
C MET A 96 -1.52 8.19 -2.42
N CYS A 97 -1.45 8.50 -3.72
CA CYS A 97 -2.37 7.96 -4.70
C CYS A 97 -1.74 6.71 -5.34
N LEU A 98 -2.35 5.56 -5.11
CA LEU A 98 -1.79 4.28 -5.55
C LEU A 98 -1.63 4.20 -7.06
N GLU A 99 -2.66 4.60 -7.80
CA GLU A 99 -2.63 4.57 -9.26
C GLU A 99 -1.52 5.45 -9.82
N ALA A 100 -1.38 6.65 -9.27
CA ALA A 100 -0.33 7.58 -9.69
C ALA A 100 1.06 7.05 -9.38
N MET A 101 1.23 6.42 -8.21
CA MET A 101 2.49 5.83 -7.82
C MET A 101 2.89 4.70 -8.77
N PHE A 102 1.96 3.82 -9.12
CA PHE A 102 2.23 2.73 -10.05
C PHE A 102 2.57 3.25 -11.45
N ALA A 103 1.86 4.28 -11.91
CA ALA A 103 2.18 4.91 -13.19
C ALA A 103 3.60 5.47 -13.17
N ALA A 104 3.97 6.16 -12.10
CA ALA A 104 5.32 6.71 -11.96
C ALA A 104 6.39 5.63 -11.93
N MET A 105 6.12 4.49 -11.30
CA MET A 105 7.04 3.35 -11.28
C MET A 105 7.28 2.80 -12.69
N VAL A 106 6.24 2.66 -13.48
CA VAL A 106 6.34 2.18 -14.86
C VAL A 106 7.17 3.16 -15.70
N TRP A 107 6.97 4.44 -15.51
CA TRP A 107 7.72 5.47 -16.24
C TRP A 107 9.20 5.52 -15.85
N SER A 108 9.52 5.26 -14.59
CA SER A 108 10.87 5.37 -14.07
C SER A 108 11.71 4.10 -14.26
N ASP A 109 11.08 2.95 -14.54
CA ASP A 109 11.78 1.68 -14.63
C ASP A 109 11.10 0.75 -15.65
N ASP A 110 11.72 0.59 -16.82
CA ASP A 110 11.21 -0.23 -17.92
C ASP A 110 10.93 -1.68 -17.52
N ARG A 111 11.65 -2.19 -16.52
CA ARG A 111 11.44 -3.56 -16.04
C ARG A 111 10.05 -3.77 -15.46
N ARG A 112 9.36 -2.71 -15.08
CA ARG A 112 7.99 -2.79 -14.55
C ARG A 112 6.97 -3.22 -15.59
N PHE A 113 7.29 -3.11 -16.87
CA PHE A 113 6.37 -3.54 -17.92
C PHE A 113 6.01 -5.01 -17.83
N THR A 114 6.89 -5.85 -17.28
CA THR A 114 6.62 -7.27 -17.11
C THR A 114 5.39 -7.53 -16.25
N PHE A 115 5.13 -6.67 -15.27
CA PHE A 115 4.04 -6.85 -14.31
C PHE A 115 2.97 -5.76 -14.37
N VAL A 116 2.90 -5.01 -15.46
CA VAL A 116 1.92 -3.92 -15.61
C VAL A 116 0.49 -4.41 -15.38
N ARG A 117 0.17 -5.61 -15.84
CA ARG A 117 -1.16 -6.18 -15.68
C ARG A 117 -1.52 -6.32 -14.20
N GLU A 118 -0.60 -6.86 -13.41
CA GLU A 118 -0.81 -7.07 -11.98
C GLU A 118 -0.95 -5.74 -11.24
N TYR A 119 -0.13 -4.76 -11.56
CA TYR A 119 -0.21 -3.43 -10.97
C TYR A 119 -1.54 -2.75 -11.30
N ARG A 120 -1.98 -2.84 -12.55
CA ARG A 120 -3.27 -2.27 -12.95
C ARG A 120 -4.42 -2.96 -12.24
N ARG A 121 -4.33 -4.27 -12.08
CA ARG A 121 -5.38 -5.05 -11.43
C ARG A 121 -5.57 -4.62 -9.98
N VAL A 122 -4.48 -4.51 -9.22
CA VAL A 122 -4.57 -4.10 -7.82
C VAL A 122 -4.99 -2.65 -7.67
N ALA A 123 -4.52 -1.76 -8.54
CA ALA A 123 -4.96 -0.36 -8.53
C ALA A 123 -6.46 -0.24 -8.79
N SER A 124 -6.98 -1.02 -9.72
CA SER A 124 -8.43 -1.06 -10.01
C SER A 124 -9.22 -1.56 -8.82
N ILE A 125 -8.76 -2.61 -8.17
CA ILE A 125 -9.41 -3.16 -6.98
C ILE A 125 -9.44 -2.12 -5.86
N ALA A 126 -8.32 -1.46 -5.59
CA ALA A 126 -8.26 -0.43 -4.57
C ALA A 126 -9.22 0.72 -4.86
N LYS A 127 -9.34 1.11 -6.12
CA LYS A 127 -10.25 2.17 -6.53
C LYS A 127 -11.70 1.79 -6.38
N ILE A 128 -12.06 0.56 -6.76
CA ILE A 128 -13.42 0.04 -6.62
C ILE A 128 -13.87 0.10 -5.15
N TYR A 129 -12.98 -0.27 -4.23
CA TYR A 129 -13.28 -0.28 -2.80
C TYR A 129 -12.96 1.03 -2.11
N ASN A 130 -12.54 2.04 -2.86
CA ASN A 130 -12.26 3.39 -2.35
C ASN A 130 -11.14 3.41 -1.29
N ILE A 131 -10.13 2.59 -1.48
CA ILE A 131 -8.95 2.52 -0.62
C ILE A 131 -7.65 2.83 -1.37
N ASP A 132 -7.75 3.48 -2.51
CA ASP A 132 -6.62 3.81 -3.39
C ASP A 132 -5.84 5.05 -2.96
N ARG A 133 -6.34 5.79 -1.98
CA ARG A 133 -5.65 6.95 -1.41
C ARG A 133 -5.29 6.63 0.03
N VAL A 134 -4.00 6.67 0.32
CA VAL A 134 -3.48 6.17 1.59
C VAL A 134 -2.62 7.22 2.25
N ARG A 135 -2.89 7.49 3.52
CA ARG A 135 -2.05 8.39 4.30
C ARG A 135 -0.80 7.64 4.76
N ILE A 136 0.34 8.09 4.26
CA ILE A 136 1.64 7.47 4.55
C ILE A 136 2.59 8.36 5.33
N SER A 137 2.06 9.40 5.99
CA SER A 137 2.90 10.33 6.75
C SER A 137 3.75 9.63 7.80
N SER A 138 3.22 8.61 8.45
CA SER A 138 3.98 7.85 9.46
C SER A 138 5.19 7.14 8.86
N ILE A 139 5.03 6.57 7.67
CA ILE A 139 6.12 5.90 6.94
C ILE A 139 7.20 6.91 6.58
N LEU A 140 6.78 8.05 6.04
CA LEU A 140 7.70 9.10 5.61
C LEU A 140 8.45 9.70 6.80
N ASN A 141 7.76 9.95 7.89
CA ASN A 141 8.36 10.51 9.11
C ASN A 141 9.40 9.56 9.70
N LYS A 142 9.10 8.28 9.78
CA LYS A 142 10.03 7.28 10.32
C LYS A 142 11.27 7.15 9.45
N ALA A 143 11.11 7.22 8.14
CA ALA A 143 12.24 7.13 7.21
C ALA A 143 13.07 8.40 7.15
N GLY A 144 12.66 9.47 7.82
CA GLY A 144 13.35 10.76 7.77
C GLY A 144 13.15 11.49 6.46
N VAL A 145 12.15 11.10 5.69
CA VAL A 145 11.84 11.78 4.43
C VAL A 145 11.14 13.09 4.74
N ALA A 146 11.71 14.20 4.27
CA ALA A 146 11.07 15.48 4.43
C ALA A 146 9.86 15.57 3.51
N LEU A 147 8.70 15.83 4.11
CA LEU A 147 7.50 16.12 3.33
C LEU A 147 7.66 17.53 2.80
N THR A 148 7.90 17.65 1.50
CA THR A 148 7.98 18.94 0.86
C THR A 148 6.58 19.52 0.82
N LYS A 149 6.36 20.55 1.61
CA LYS A 149 5.06 21.21 1.65
C LYS A 149 5.11 22.46 0.78
N PRO A 150 4.17 22.58 -0.13
CA PRO A 150 4.11 23.78 -0.98
C PRO A 150 4.03 25.07 -0.19
N GLU A 151 3.39 25.04 0.94
CA GLU A 151 3.20 26.20 1.79
C GLU A 151 4.49 26.72 2.38
N THR A 152 5.52 25.91 2.48
CA THR A 152 6.81 26.40 2.96
C THR A 152 7.44 27.35 1.94
N ILE A 153 6.92 27.33 0.75
CA ILE A 153 7.38 28.14 -0.35
C ILE A 153 6.44 29.31 -0.56
N GLY A 154 5.18 29.04 -0.41
CA GLY A 154 4.15 30.00 -0.71
C GLY A 154 4.01 31.09 0.31
N VAL A 155 4.76 31.04 1.21
CA VAL A 155 4.69 32.01 2.28
C VAL A 155 4.84 33.42 1.84
#